data_ccb04d48a455ae9a35f1f68ee8305075
#
_entry.id   ccb04d48a455ae9a35f1f68ee8305075
#
_cell.length_a   1.000
_cell.length_b   1.000
_cell.length_c   1.000
_cell.angle_alpha   90.00
_cell.angle_beta   90.00
_cell.angle_gamma   90.00
#
_symmetry.space_group_name_H-M   'P 1'
#
loop_
_entity.id
_entity.type
_entity.pdbx_description
1 polymer ?
#
loop_
_entity_poly.entity_id
_entity_poly.type
_entity_poly.pdbx_seq_one_letter_code
_entity_poly.pdbx_strand_id
1 'polypeptide(L)'
;MSVASDVMGVMETFTLVPRGPFSLAASIRFLEGFTPAAYSGPQDAVLELAFPVEGSWQTVGVRVAQDGDLVTAVIESPLSPSAELVAAVRRQVERILSLDVDGSGFPLVGDRDPVVGRLQRRFPGLRPVGFWSPYEAAAWTIIGHRIRISQAAGIKARMAVQLGDPVDFGDRVVHAFPAPDRLASLESFPGLAGRKPEWLRAVAHAALDGELDTARLRGRPRETALKELKKLPGVGDFSSGLILLRGAGDPDAVAYAEPRLARAVADAYGLPGPATPEQLAEISENWRPYRTWVTLLLRTQQEIPAAAALRWG
;
A
#
# COMPACT_ATOMS: atom_id res chain seq x y z
N MET A 1 18.93 43.78 -5.15
CA MET A 1 18.58 43.23 -3.83
C MET A 1 17.35 42.35 -4.02
N SER A 2 17.59 41.06 -4.18
CA SER A 2 16.53 40.06 -4.34
C SER A 2 16.18 39.57 -2.94
N VAL A 3 14.99 39.86 -2.49
CA VAL A 3 14.42 39.30 -1.25
C VAL A 3 13.95 37.89 -1.60
N ALA A 4 14.79 36.90 -1.30
CA ALA A 4 14.34 35.52 -1.24
C ALA A 4 13.41 35.43 -0.02
N SER A 5 12.11 35.40 -0.26
CA SER A 5 11.14 35.05 0.77
C SER A 5 11.37 33.58 1.11
N ASP A 6 11.97 33.31 2.26
CA ASP A 6 11.91 32.02 2.94
C ASP A 6 10.43 31.71 3.20
N VAL A 7 9.82 30.96 2.29
CA VAL A 7 8.56 30.30 2.59
C VAL A 7 8.89 29.11 3.48
N MET A 8 9.02 29.35 4.79
CA MET A 8 8.99 28.26 5.77
C MET A 8 7.64 27.56 5.60
N GLY A 9 7.65 26.37 5.02
CA GLY A 9 6.47 25.52 4.94
C GLY A 9 5.91 25.30 6.35
N VAL A 10 4.60 25.38 6.50
CA VAL A 10 3.95 25.12 7.77
C VAL A 10 3.92 23.61 7.96
N MET A 11 4.57 23.13 9.02
CA MET A 11 4.60 21.72 9.39
C MET A 11 3.53 21.45 10.43
N GLU A 12 2.59 20.57 10.09
CA GLU A 12 1.63 20.02 11.04
C GLU A 12 2.05 18.62 11.45
N THR A 13 1.98 18.35 12.75
CA THR A 13 2.46 17.09 13.33
C THR A 13 1.32 16.36 14.03
N PHE A 14 1.24 15.05 13.82
CA PHE A 14 0.35 14.19 14.61
C PHE A 14 1.07 12.91 15.04
N THR A 15 0.56 12.30 16.11
CA THR A 15 1.12 11.06 16.66
C THR A 15 0.14 9.91 16.54
N LEU A 16 0.67 8.71 16.34
CA LEU A 16 -0.05 7.44 16.25
C LEU A 16 0.56 6.47 17.24
N VAL A 17 -0.28 5.76 17.96
CA VAL A 17 0.15 4.68 18.87
C VAL A 17 -0.35 3.36 18.33
N PRO A 18 0.54 2.53 17.76
CA PRO A 18 0.17 1.21 17.24
C PRO A 18 -0.42 0.33 18.33
N ARG A 19 -1.57 -0.27 18.09
CA ARG A 19 -2.08 -1.33 18.94
C ARG A 19 -1.48 -2.66 18.54
N GLY A 20 -0.63 -3.23 19.40
CA GLY A 20 0.16 -4.44 19.13
C GLY A 20 1.44 -4.19 18.34
N PRO A 21 2.21 -5.26 18.01
CA PRO A 21 3.54 -5.14 17.42
C PRO A 21 3.55 -4.35 16.11
N PHE A 22 4.44 -3.36 16.00
CA PHE A 22 4.68 -2.59 14.79
C PHE A 22 6.14 -2.15 14.70
N SER A 23 6.70 -2.17 13.50
CA SER A 23 8.03 -1.66 13.20
C SER A 23 8.02 -0.86 11.90
N LEU A 24 8.27 0.43 11.99
CA LEU A 24 8.42 1.30 10.82
C LEU A 24 9.63 0.89 9.99
N ALA A 25 10.73 0.49 10.63
CA ALA A 25 11.91 -0.01 9.94
C ALA A 25 11.61 -1.27 9.10
N ALA A 26 10.77 -2.19 9.62
CA ALA A 26 10.30 -3.34 8.84
C ALA A 26 9.42 -2.92 7.66
N SER A 27 8.56 -1.91 7.85
CA SER A 27 7.72 -1.34 6.78
C SER A 27 8.56 -0.70 5.68
N ILE A 28 9.61 0.05 6.02
CA ILE A 28 10.54 0.66 5.07
C ILE A 28 11.27 -0.42 4.27
N ARG A 29 11.83 -1.44 4.93
CA ARG A 29 12.51 -2.55 4.25
C ARG A 29 11.58 -3.30 3.30
N PHE A 30 10.32 -3.48 3.69
CA PHE A 30 9.32 -4.06 2.80
C PHE A 30 9.11 -3.18 1.54
N LEU A 31 9.00 -1.86 1.71
CA LEU A 31 8.81 -0.92 0.60
C LEU A 31 9.99 -0.88 -0.37
N GLU A 32 11.23 -1.01 0.12
CA GLU A 32 12.43 -1.12 -0.72
C GLU A 32 12.36 -2.31 -1.69
N GLY A 33 11.76 -3.44 -1.26
CA GLY A 33 11.51 -4.62 -2.09
C GLY A 33 10.19 -4.57 -2.86
N PHE A 34 9.31 -3.63 -2.54
CA PHE A 34 7.97 -3.56 -3.15
C PHE A 34 7.98 -2.72 -4.42
N THR A 35 8.25 -3.37 -5.55
CA THR A 35 8.36 -2.73 -6.87
C THR A 35 7.25 -1.69 -7.18
N PRO A 36 5.96 -1.90 -6.84
CA PRO A 36 4.91 -0.92 -7.10
C PRO A 36 5.09 0.42 -6.41
N ALA A 37 5.72 0.45 -5.24
CA ALA A 37 5.98 1.68 -4.50
C ALA A 37 7.11 2.50 -5.13
N ALA A 38 8.07 1.84 -5.80
CA ALA A 38 9.31 2.44 -6.30
C ALA A 38 10.01 3.30 -5.21
N TYR A 39 9.93 2.84 -3.95
CA TYR A 39 10.45 3.58 -2.81
C TYR A 39 11.98 3.66 -2.86
N SER A 40 12.50 4.86 -2.77
CA SER A 40 13.93 5.16 -2.77
C SER A 40 14.29 6.16 -1.67
N GLY A 41 13.58 6.11 -0.55
CA GLY A 41 13.76 7.00 0.59
C GLY A 41 15.03 6.79 1.37
N PRO A 42 15.28 7.65 2.38
CA PRO A 42 16.40 7.48 3.29
C PRO A 42 16.30 6.11 3.98
N GLN A 43 17.46 5.46 4.12
CA GLN A 43 17.51 4.12 4.75
C GLN A 43 17.41 4.18 6.28
N ASP A 44 17.44 5.39 6.86
CA ASP A 44 17.55 5.62 8.29
C ASP A 44 16.21 6.01 8.92
N ALA A 45 15.39 5.03 9.22
CA ALA A 45 14.26 5.14 10.17
C ALA A 45 13.17 6.20 9.87
N VAL A 46 13.23 6.94 8.77
CA VAL A 46 12.22 7.91 8.34
C VAL A 46 11.59 7.45 7.03
N LEU A 47 10.27 7.33 7.02
CA LEU A 47 9.50 7.03 5.81
C LEU A 47 8.95 8.32 5.22
N GLU A 48 9.32 8.62 3.98
CA GLU A 48 8.78 9.76 3.22
C GLU A 48 7.73 9.28 2.23
N LEU A 49 6.56 9.86 2.32
CA LEU A 49 5.40 9.54 1.50
C LEU A 49 4.94 10.80 0.76
N ALA A 50 4.71 10.70 -0.53
CA ALA A 50 4.09 11.76 -1.34
C ALA A 50 2.85 11.17 -2.03
N PHE A 51 1.66 11.71 -1.76
CA PHE A 51 0.42 11.15 -2.30
C PHE A 51 -0.72 12.18 -2.35
N PRO A 52 -1.67 12.01 -3.28
CA PRO A 52 -2.95 12.70 -3.25
C PRO A 52 -3.83 12.15 -2.10
N VAL A 53 -4.38 13.05 -1.29
CA VAL A 53 -5.24 12.70 -0.15
C VAL A 53 -6.63 12.30 -0.63
N GLU A 54 -7.10 11.13 -0.24
CA GLU A 54 -8.44 10.63 -0.60
C GLU A 54 -9.54 11.64 -0.27
N GLY A 55 -10.43 11.89 -1.23
CA GLY A 55 -11.54 12.82 -1.12
C GLY A 55 -11.22 14.23 -1.58
N SER A 56 -10.16 14.86 -1.10
CA SER A 56 -9.73 16.19 -1.56
C SER A 56 -8.85 16.15 -2.80
N TRP A 57 -8.13 15.05 -2.99
CA TRP A 57 -7.12 14.82 -4.01
C TRP A 57 -5.96 15.83 -4.01
N GLN A 58 -5.86 16.63 -2.94
CA GLN A 58 -4.72 17.52 -2.72
C GLN A 58 -3.47 16.67 -2.43
N THR A 59 -2.38 16.97 -3.11
CA THR A 59 -1.09 16.30 -2.87
C THR A 59 -0.44 16.83 -1.61
N VAL A 60 0.06 15.90 -0.77
CA VAL A 60 0.83 16.19 0.43
C VAL A 60 2.10 15.35 0.50
N GLY A 61 3.10 15.86 1.21
CA GLY A 61 4.23 15.07 1.70
C GLY A 61 4.02 14.72 3.17
N VAL A 62 4.47 13.53 3.57
CA VAL A 62 4.44 13.12 4.97
C VAL A 62 5.74 12.43 5.32
N ARG A 63 6.44 12.92 6.36
CA ARG A 63 7.53 12.20 7.01
C ARG A 63 7.00 11.45 8.21
N VAL A 64 7.29 10.15 8.27
CA VAL A 64 6.90 9.28 9.37
C VAL A 64 8.16 8.76 10.04
N ALA A 65 8.24 8.91 11.36
CA ALA A 65 9.31 8.40 12.20
C ALA A 65 8.73 7.59 13.35
N GLN A 66 9.51 6.65 13.91
CA GLN A 66 9.12 5.87 15.07
C GLN A 66 10.19 5.99 16.15
N ASP A 67 9.74 6.26 17.38
CA ASP A 67 10.55 6.21 18.60
C ASP A 67 9.83 5.36 19.63
N GLY A 68 10.39 4.18 19.92
CA GLY A 68 9.72 3.16 20.72
C GLY A 68 8.35 2.78 20.16
N ASP A 69 7.31 2.94 20.96
CA ASP A 69 5.92 2.64 20.55
C ASP A 69 5.21 3.86 19.92
N LEU A 70 5.87 5.02 19.82
CA LEU A 70 5.27 6.23 19.29
C LEU A 70 5.66 6.41 17.81
N VAL A 71 4.68 6.54 16.95
CA VAL A 71 4.86 6.92 15.55
C VAL A 71 4.47 8.39 15.39
N THR A 72 5.38 9.21 14.90
CA THR A 72 5.16 10.63 14.62
C THR A 72 5.12 10.84 13.13
N ALA A 73 4.12 11.58 12.65
CA ALA A 73 3.98 11.97 11.26
C ALA A 73 3.97 13.50 11.15
N VAL A 74 4.78 14.02 10.24
CA VAL A 74 4.89 15.45 9.93
C VAL A 74 4.39 15.67 8.51
N ILE A 75 3.40 16.54 8.34
CA ILE A 75 2.88 16.92 7.02
C ILE A 75 3.76 18.05 6.46
N GLU A 76 4.35 17.81 5.31
CA GLU A 76 5.04 18.81 4.51
C GLU A 76 4.04 19.44 3.53
N SER A 77 3.69 20.69 3.75
CA SER A 77 2.75 21.42 2.90
C SER A 77 3.22 22.86 2.70
N PRO A 78 3.08 23.44 1.49
CA PRO A 78 3.40 24.84 1.26
C PRO A 78 2.45 25.81 1.97
N LEU A 79 1.28 25.34 2.38
CA LEU A 79 0.24 26.09 3.09
C LEU A 79 -0.16 25.35 4.36
N SER A 80 -0.64 26.09 5.37
CA SER A 80 -1.22 25.49 6.58
C SER A 80 -2.39 24.57 6.19
N PRO A 81 -2.30 23.26 6.46
CA PRO A 81 -3.39 22.35 6.14
C PRO A 81 -4.60 22.62 7.07
N SER A 82 -5.81 22.48 6.53
CA SER A 82 -7.02 22.54 7.35
C SER A 82 -7.09 21.33 8.30
N ALA A 83 -7.86 21.46 9.38
CA ALA A 83 -8.07 20.34 10.31
C ALA A 83 -8.67 19.11 9.63
N GLU A 84 -9.54 19.31 8.63
CA GLU A 84 -10.13 18.22 7.83
C GLU A 84 -9.07 17.52 6.99
N LEU A 85 -8.14 18.27 6.39
CA LEU A 85 -7.03 17.71 5.61
C LEU A 85 -6.10 16.91 6.52
N VAL A 86 -5.72 17.46 7.69
CA VAL A 86 -4.88 16.75 8.68
C VAL A 86 -5.54 15.43 9.11
N ALA A 87 -6.85 15.46 9.40
CA ALA A 87 -7.59 14.25 9.76
C ALA A 87 -7.65 13.21 8.60
N ALA A 88 -7.77 13.67 7.36
CA ALA A 88 -7.75 12.79 6.19
C ALA A 88 -6.37 12.16 5.96
N VAL A 89 -5.30 12.96 6.04
CA VAL A 89 -3.90 12.50 5.96
C VAL A 89 -3.64 11.47 7.05
N ARG A 90 -4.04 11.75 8.29
CA ARG A 90 -3.88 10.83 9.42
C ARG A 90 -4.52 9.48 9.12
N ARG A 91 -5.79 9.44 8.74
CA ARG A 91 -6.50 8.19 8.39
C ARG A 91 -5.80 7.44 7.25
N GLN A 92 -5.30 8.17 6.24
CA GLN A 92 -4.62 7.56 5.09
C GLN A 92 -3.27 6.96 5.49
N VAL A 93 -2.48 7.64 6.31
CA VAL A 93 -1.21 7.11 6.86
C VAL A 93 -1.46 5.90 7.76
N GLU A 94 -2.46 5.97 8.65
CA GLU A 94 -2.87 4.83 9.49
C GLU A 94 -3.19 3.60 8.63
N ARG A 95 -3.96 3.76 7.57
CA ARG A 95 -4.30 2.67 6.65
C ARG A 95 -3.10 2.18 5.84
N ILE A 96 -2.26 3.08 5.32
CA ILE A 96 -1.05 2.70 4.56
C ILE A 96 -0.16 1.79 5.40
N LEU A 97 0.00 2.09 6.69
CA LEU A 97 0.86 1.34 7.60
C LEU A 97 0.10 0.28 8.42
N SER A 98 -1.19 0.04 8.13
CA SER A 98 -2.07 -0.87 8.89
C SER A 98 -2.11 -0.55 10.39
N LEU A 99 -2.03 0.73 10.77
CA LEU A 99 -2.15 1.20 12.14
C LEU A 99 -3.61 1.42 12.56
N ASP A 100 -4.51 1.51 11.61
CA ASP A 100 -5.97 1.55 11.79
C ASP A 100 -6.57 0.20 12.20
N VAL A 101 -5.76 -0.87 12.18
CA VAL A 101 -6.14 -2.22 12.60
C VAL A 101 -5.54 -2.52 13.98
N ASP A 102 -6.37 -3.04 14.89
CA ASP A 102 -5.89 -3.54 16.17
C ASP A 102 -5.08 -4.82 15.97
N GLY A 103 -3.76 -4.70 16.10
CA GLY A 103 -2.81 -5.80 15.95
C GLY A 103 -2.44 -6.49 17.26
N SER A 104 -3.07 -6.14 18.39
CA SER A 104 -2.75 -6.73 19.71
C SER A 104 -3.00 -8.24 19.76
N GLY A 105 -3.98 -8.72 18.99
CA GLY A 105 -4.28 -10.14 18.84
C GLY A 105 -3.39 -10.89 17.84
N PHE A 106 -2.56 -10.20 17.05
CA PHE A 106 -1.76 -10.88 16.02
C PHE A 106 -0.74 -11.88 16.57
N PRO A 107 -0.05 -11.64 17.70
CA PRO A 107 0.82 -12.65 18.31
C PRO A 107 0.11 -13.97 18.61
N LEU A 108 -1.16 -13.93 19.05
CA LEU A 108 -1.95 -15.13 19.34
C LEU A 108 -2.17 -16.05 18.11
N VAL A 109 -2.06 -15.49 16.90
CA VAL A 109 -2.06 -16.33 15.68
C VAL A 109 -0.81 -17.18 15.62
N GLY A 110 0.34 -16.63 15.99
CA GLY A 110 1.61 -17.39 16.09
C GLY A 110 1.63 -18.45 17.18
N ASP A 111 0.87 -18.25 18.27
CA ASP A 111 0.75 -19.24 19.35
C ASP A 111 -0.05 -20.47 18.90
N ARG A 112 -1.11 -20.27 18.10
CA ARG A 112 -1.95 -21.39 17.60
C ARG A 112 -1.46 -21.98 16.27
N ASP A 113 -0.60 -21.27 15.52
CA ASP A 113 -0.02 -21.71 14.26
C ASP A 113 1.50 -21.55 14.28
N PRO A 114 2.26 -22.67 14.49
CA PRO A 114 3.72 -22.59 14.60
C PRO A 114 4.43 -22.05 13.34
N VAL A 115 3.81 -22.16 12.15
CA VAL A 115 4.35 -21.57 10.92
C VAL A 115 4.29 -20.06 11.03
N VAL A 116 3.13 -19.53 11.41
CA VAL A 116 2.95 -18.08 11.61
C VAL A 116 3.86 -17.56 12.72
N GLY A 117 3.99 -18.29 13.83
CA GLY A 117 4.89 -17.92 14.93
C GLY A 117 6.36 -17.78 14.47
N ARG A 118 6.84 -18.68 13.59
CA ARG A 118 8.18 -18.52 12.99
C ARG A 118 8.31 -17.29 12.12
N LEU A 119 7.27 -16.98 11.33
CA LEU A 119 7.23 -15.79 10.48
C LEU A 119 7.23 -14.51 11.30
N GLN A 120 6.45 -14.43 12.37
CA GLN A 120 6.40 -13.28 13.28
C GLN A 120 7.75 -13.00 13.94
N ARG A 121 8.47 -14.06 14.35
CA ARG A 121 9.84 -13.93 14.89
C ARG A 121 10.84 -13.50 13.84
N ARG A 122 10.67 -13.93 12.58
CA ARG A 122 11.55 -13.56 11.47
C ARG A 122 11.33 -12.12 10.99
N PHE A 123 10.09 -11.64 11.08
CA PHE A 123 9.67 -10.30 10.62
C PHE A 123 8.98 -9.54 11.75
N PRO A 124 9.71 -9.20 12.84
CA PRO A 124 9.11 -8.60 14.02
C PRO A 124 8.48 -7.26 13.69
N GLY A 125 7.20 -7.11 14.05
CA GLY A 125 6.42 -5.88 13.85
C GLY A 125 6.09 -5.54 12.40
N LEU A 126 6.41 -6.39 11.41
CA LEU A 126 6.00 -6.16 10.02
C LEU A 126 4.48 -6.33 9.89
N ARG A 127 3.83 -5.25 9.45
CA ARG A 127 2.42 -5.21 9.06
C ARG A 127 2.31 -4.97 7.56
N PRO A 128 1.16 -5.25 6.92
CA PRO A 128 0.93 -4.87 5.53
C PRO A 128 1.12 -3.38 5.31
N VAL A 129 1.98 -3.02 4.34
CA VAL A 129 2.06 -1.65 3.85
C VAL A 129 1.23 -1.57 2.58
N GLY A 130 0.16 -0.77 2.61
CA GLY A 130 -0.78 -0.61 1.51
C GLY A 130 -0.25 0.27 0.38
N PHE A 131 -0.97 0.31 -0.74
CA PHE A 131 -0.86 1.42 -1.69
C PHE A 131 -1.33 2.70 -1.01
N TRP A 132 -0.92 3.86 -1.54
CA TRP A 132 -1.31 5.13 -0.94
C TRP A 132 -2.83 5.37 -0.99
N SER A 133 -3.54 4.76 -1.95
CA SER A 133 -5.01 4.75 -2.03
C SER A 133 -5.53 3.54 -2.83
N PRO A 134 -6.82 3.19 -2.71
CA PRO A 134 -7.45 2.21 -3.62
C PRO A 134 -7.41 2.65 -5.08
N TYR A 135 -7.46 3.98 -5.33
CA TYR A 135 -7.28 4.56 -6.64
C TYR A 135 -5.91 4.22 -7.23
N GLU A 136 -4.83 4.43 -6.47
CA GLU A 136 -3.48 4.11 -6.94
C GLU A 136 -3.29 2.60 -7.14
N ALA A 137 -3.87 1.77 -6.27
CA ALA A 137 -3.89 0.32 -6.44
C ALA A 137 -4.60 -0.09 -7.73
N ALA A 138 -5.75 0.52 -8.04
CA ALA A 138 -6.48 0.27 -9.28
C ALA A 138 -5.67 0.69 -10.52
N ALA A 139 -5.10 1.90 -10.50
CA ALA A 139 -4.25 2.38 -11.57
C ALA A 139 -3.03 1.47 -11.79
N TRP A 140 -2.39 1.00 -10.72
CA TRP A 140 -1.29 0.03 -10.80
C TRP A 140 -1.69 -1.25 -11.51
N THR A 141 -2.87 -1.81 -11.22
CA THR A 141 -3.32 -3.05 -11.89
C THR A 141 -3.51 -2.85 -13.39
N ILE A 142 -4.01 -1.68 -13.81
CA ILE A 142 -4.19 -1.33 -15.23
C ILE A 142 -2.83 -1.14 -15.90
N ILE A 143 -1.92 -0.37 -15.28
CA ILE A 143 -0.56 -0.15 -15.82
C ILE A 143 0.16 -1.49 -16.00
N GLY A 144 0.10 -2.36 -14.98
CA GLY A 144 0.79 -3.66 -14.95
C GLY A 144 0.15 -4.75 -15.81
N HIS A 145 -1.04 -4.52 -16.39
CA HIS A 145 -1.74 -5.55 -17.15
C HIS A 145 -0.91 -6.07 -18.33
N ARG A 146 -0.59 -7.38 -18.34
CA ARG A 146 0.15 -8.10 -19.40
C ARG A 146 1.55 -7.55 -19.71
N ILE A 147 2.22 -6.93 -18.77
CA ILE A 147 3.63 -6.51 -18.90
C ILE A 147 4.43 -6.93 -17.66
N ARG A 148 5.75 -6.87 -17.77
CA ARG A 148 6.64 -7.18 -16.64
C ARG A 148 6.46 -6.13 -15.53
N ILE A 149 6.56 -6.55 -14.28
CA ILE A 149 6.39 -5.67 -13.11
C ILE A 149 7.38 -4.50 -13.09
N SER A 150 8.64 -4.73 -13.51
CA SER A 150 9.65 -3.67 -13.63
C SER A 150 9.30 -2.63 -14.70
N GLN A 151 8.72 -3.08 -15.83
CA GLN A 151 8.23 -2.18 -16.87
C GLN A 151 7.06 -1.34 -16.37
N ALA A 152 6.11 -1.97 -15.66
CA ALA A 152 4.99 -1.26 -15.05
C ALA A 152 5.46 -0.20 -14.04
N ALA A 153 6.43 -0.52 -13.19
CA ALA A 153 7.02 0.40 -12.24
C ALA A 153 7.69 1.60 -12.94
N GLY A 154 8.43 1.37 -14.02
CA GLY A 154 9.00 2.44 -14.83
C GLY A 154 7.96 3.35 -15.48
N ILE A 155 6.82 2.80 -15.93
CA ILE A 155 5.72 3.61 -16.46
C ILE A 155 5.10 4.46 -15.33
N LYS A 156 4.77 3.83 -14.18
CA LYS A 156 4.20 4.52 -13.02
C LYS A 156 5.11 5.67 -12.54
N ALA A 157 6.42 5.44 -12.45
CA ALA A 157 7.40 6.45 -12.06
C ALA A 157 7.43 7.63 -13.03
N ARG A 158 7.41 7.37 -14.35
CA ARG A 158 7.33 8.45 -15.36
C ARG A 158 6.02 9.22 -15.28
N MET A 159 4.89 8.53 -15.01
CA MET A 159 3.59 9.20 -14.81
C MET A 159 3.64 10.12 -13.60
N ALA A 160 4.24 9.69 -12.49
CA ALA A 160 4.44 10.53 -11.32
C ALA A 160 5.24 11.80 -11.65
N VAL A 161 6.36 11.67 -12.37
CA VAL A 161 7.21 12.81 -12.74
C VAL A 161 6.53 13.76 -13.73
N GLN A 162 5.76 13.25 -14.69
CA GLN A 162 5.22 14.08 -15.78
C GLN A 162 3.82 14.63 -15.50
N LEU A 163 3.03 13.95 -14.68
CA LEU A 163 1.63 14.26 -14.43
C LEU A 163 1.30 14.48 -12.95
N GLY A 164 2.15 14.00 -12.05
CA GLY A 164 1.98 14.16 -10.62
C GLY A 164 2.60 15.45 -10.09
N ASP A 165 2.28 15.79 -8.85
CA ASP A 165 2.81 16.97 -8.20
C ASP A 165 4.13 16.65 -7.48
N PRO A 166 5.13 17.54 -7.54
CA PRO A 166 6.36 17.40 -6.77
C PRO A 166 6.12 17.77 -5.29
N VAL A 167 6.74 17.02 -4.41
CA VAL A 167 6.82 17.31 -2.97
C VAL A 167 8.27 17.47 -2.61
N ASP A 168 8.63 18.61 -2.06
CA ASP A 168 9.99 18.93 -1.62
C ASP A 168 10.18 18.50 -0.16
N PHE A 169 11.10 17.58 0.09
CA PHE A 169 11.53 17.15 1.41
C PHE A 169 12.83 17.81 1.88
N GLY A 170 13.27 18.86 1.18
CA GLY A 170 14.46 19.63 1.50
C GLY A 170 15.74 19.08 0.89
N ASP A 171 16.05 17.82 1.10
CA ASP A 171 17.19 17.12 0.51
C ASP A 171 16.88 16.48 -0.85
N ARG A 172 15.59 16.27 -1.13
CA ARG A 172 15.11 15.69 -2.39
C ARG A 172 13.67 16.04 -2.70
N VAL A 173 13.32 15.92 -3.97
CA VAL A 173 11.95 16.05 -4.47
C VAL A 173 11.39 14.66 -4.79
N VAL A 174 10.22 14.36 -4.26
CA VAL A 174 9.46 13.13 -4.54
C VAL A 174 8.20 13.49 -5.31
N HIS A 175 7.95 12.83 -6.43
CA HIS A 175 6.73 13.06 -7.21
C HIS A 175 5.63 12.09 -6.75
N ALA A 176 4.50 12.63 -6.34
CA ALA A 176 3.30 11.84 -6.05
C ALA A 176 2.73 11.21 -7.32
N PHE A 177 2.04 10.09 -7.20
CA PHE A 177 1.26 9.55 -8.32
C PHE A 177 0.17 10.59 -8.71
N PRO A 178 -0.14 10.77 -10.00
CA PRO A 178 -1.09 11.80 -10.44
C PRO A 178 -2.43 11.71 -9.72
N ALA A 179 -2.96 12.83 -9.27
CA ALA A 179 -4.32 12.91 -8.75
C ALA A 179 -5.35 12.53 -9.85
N PRO A 180 -6.56 12.06 -9.49
CA PRO A 180 -7.52 11.54 -10.45
C PRO A 180 -7.92 12.53 -11.54
N ASP A 181 -8.01 13.82 -11.23
CA ASP A 181 -8.33 14.87 -12.21
C ASP A 181 -7.32 14.92 -13.37
N ARG A 182 -6.03 14.66 -13.07
CA ARG A 182 -4.97 14.59 -14.09
C ARG A 182 -5.14 13.38 -15.01
N LEU A 183 -5.58 12.23 -14.47
CA LEU A 183 -5.78 11.02 -15.27
C LEU A 183 -7.16 10.99 -15.96
N ALA A 184 -8.14 11.74 -15.49
CA ALA A 184 -9.48 11.81 -16.09
C ALA A 184 -9.46 12.32 -17.54
N SER A 185 -8.46 13.11 -17.91
CA SER A 185 -8.26 13.63 -19.27
C SER A 185 -7.13 12.93 -20.05
N LEU A 186 -6.59 11.82 -19.56
CA LEU A 186 -5.46 11.13 -20.16
C LEU A 186 -5.83 10.51 -21.52
N GLU A 187 -5.31 11.03 -22.62
CA GLU A 187 -5.52 10.46 -23.96
C GLU A 187 -4.54 9.34 -24.27
N SER A 188 -3.27 9.56 -23.97
CA SER A 188 -2.18 8.60 -24.20
C SER A 188 -1.04 8.81 -23.21
N PHE A 189 -0.20 7.80 -23.05
CA PHE A 189 1.04 7.92 -22.29
C PHE A 189 2.10 6.91 -22.78
N PRO A 190 3.38 7.28 -22.89
CA PRO A 190 4.43 6.39 -23.36
C PRO A 190 4.55 5.10 -22.53
N GLY A 191 4.33 3.97 -23.19
CA GLY A 191 4.34 2.64 -22.57
C GLY A 191 2.96 2.09 -22.19
N LEU A 192 1.91 2.89 -22.25
CA LEU A 192 0.53 2.42 -22.14
C LEU A 192 0.00 2.01 -23.53
N ALA A 193 -0.21 0.73 -23.72
CA ALA A 193 -0.71 0.19 -24.99
C ALA A 193 -2.21 -0.13 -24.94
N GLY A 194 -2.87 -0.11 -26.10
CA GLY A 194 -4.26 -0.50 -26.27
C GLY A 194 -5.23 0.37 -25.48
N ARG A 195 -6.13 -0.25 -24.74
CA ARG A 195 -7.19 0.44 -23.99
C ARG A 195 -6.78 0.94 -22.59
N LYS A 196 -5.51 0.81 -22.21
CA LYS A 196 -5.04 1.21 -20.86
C LYS A 196 -5.31 2.69 -20.53
N PRO A 197 -5.09 3.66 -21.44
CA PRO A 197 -5.44 5.06 -21.17
C PRO A 197 -6.93 5.24 -20.89
N GLU A 198 -7.80 4.58 -21.67
CA GLU A 198 -9.25 4.57 -21.45
C GLU A 198 -9.61 4.00 -20.06
N TRP A 199 -9.01 2.89 -19.69
CA TRP A 199 -9.24 2.24 -18.40
C TRP A 199 -8.74 3.08 -17.21
N LEU A 200 -7.60 3.76 -17.37
CA LEU A 200 -7.09 4.71 -16.36
C LEU A 200 -8.03 5.89 -16.17
N ARG A 201 -8.61 6.41 -17.27
CA ARG A 201 -9.66 7.46 -17.16
C ARG A 201 -10.87 6.95 -16.38
N ALA A 202 -11.34 5.74 -16.67
CA ALA A 202 -12.47 5.16 -15.94
C ALA A 202 -12.16 4.99 -14.43
N VAL A 203 -10.96 4.55 -14.09
CA VAL A 203 -10.48 4.47 -12.70
C VAL A 203 -10.41 5.84 -12.05
N ALA A 204 -9.96 6.87 -12.78
CA ALA A 204 -9.90 8.25 -12.30
C ALA A 204 -11.30 8.82 -12.02
N HIS A 205 -12.25 8.63 -12.93
CA HIS A 205 -13.65 9.04 -12.71
C HIS A 205 -14.27 8.33 -11.52
N ALA A 206 -14.09 7.01 -11.40
CA ALA A 206 -14.57 6.25 -10.24
C ALA A 206 -13.99 6.73 -8.91
N ALA A 207 -12.73 7.22 -8.91
CA ALA A 207 -12.14 7.84 -7.74
C ALA A 207 -12.76 9.19 -7.41
N LEU A 208 -12.98 10.06 -8.42
CA LEU A 208 -13.65 11.35 -8.25
C LEU A 208 -15.10 11.20 -7.78
N ASP A 209 -15.80 10.15 -8.23
CA ASP A 209 -17.17 9.80 -7.82
C ASP A 209 -17.23 9.09 -6.45
N GLY A 210 -16.07 8.89 -5.78
CA GLY A 210 -15.98 8.24 -4.47
C GLY A 210 -16.21 6.73 -4.49
N GLU A 211 -16.23 6.09 -5.67
CA GLU A 211 -16.40 4.63 -5.79
C GLU A 211 -15.19 3.85 -5.27
N LEU A 212 -14.01 4.48 -5.30
CA LEU A 212 -12.75 3.94 -4.78
C LEU A 212 -12.38 4.50 -3.39
N ASP A 213 -13.33 5.08 -2.66
CA ASP A 213 -13.12 5.52 -1.29
C ASP A 213 -12.90 4.31 -0.36
N THR A 214 -11.85 4.39 0.46
CA THR A 214 -11.49 3.34 1.44
C THR A 214 -12.64 3.03 2.39
N ALA A 215 -13.31 4.05 2.95
CA ALA A 215 -14.40 3.85 3.89
C ALA A 215 -15.60 3.16 3.23
N ARG A 216 -15.91 3.54 1.98
CA ARG A 216 -16.96 2.89 1.18
C ARG A 216 -16.64 1.43 0.89
N LEU A 217 -15.41 1.12 0.46
CA LEU A 217 -15.00 -0.25 0.13
C LEU A 217 -15.00 -1.16 1.36
N ARG A 218 -14.51 -0.68 2.50
CA ARG A 218 -14.46 -1.45 3.77
C ARG A 218 -15.82 -1.55 4.46
N GLY A 219 -16.68 -0.57 4.28
CA GLY A 219 -18.04 -0.53 4.88
C GLY A 219 -19.03 -1.49 4.23
N ARG A 220 -18.67 -2.17 3.14
CA ARG A 220 -19.53 -3.11 2.41
C ARG A 220 -19.13 -4.56 2.64
N PRO A 221 -20.07 -5.51 2.52
CA PRO A 221 -19.71 -6.92 2.44
C PRO A 221 -18.68 -7.14 1.33
N ARG A 222 -17.63 -7.91 1.61
CA ARG A 222 -16.48 -8.13 0.70
C ARG A 222 -16.91 -8.52 -0.72
N GLU A 223 -17.84 -9.46 -0.84
CA GLU A 223 -18.31 -9.90 -2.15
C GLU A 223 -18.98 -8.77 -2.96
N THR A 224 -19.69 -7.88 -2.26
CA THR A 224 -20.29 -6.69 -2.89
C THR A 224 -19.22 -5.73 -3.37
N ALA A 225 -18.21 -5.43 -2.54
CA ALA A 225 -17.09 -4.57 -2.92
C ALA A 225 -16.33 -5.16 -4.13
N LEU A 226 -16.04 -6.47 -4.14
CA LEU A 226 -15.38 -7.13 -5.26
C LEU A 226 -16.22 -7.07 -6.55
N LYS A 227 -17.56 -7.28 -6.45
CA LYS A 227 -18.44 -7.16 -7.61
C LYS A 227 -18.49 -5.74 -8.17
N GLU A 228 -18.47 -4.73 -7.30
CA GLU A 228 -18.45 -3.33 -7.74
C GLU A 228 -17.12 -2.98 -8.41
N LEU A 229 -16.00 -3.33 -7.82
CA LEU A 229 -14.69 -3.11 -8.42
C LEU A 229 -14.54 -3.76 -9.79
N LYS A 230 -15.13 -4.95 -10.01
CA LYS A 230 -15.10 -5.65 -11.30
C LYS A 230 -15.95 -4.98 -12.39
N LYS A 231 -16.76 -3.97 -12.08
CA LYS A 231 -17.44 -3.15 -13.10
C LYS A 231 -16.49 -2.18 -13.79
N LEU A 232 -15.36 -1.85 -13.16
CA LEU A 232 -14.35 -1.00 -13.75
C LEU A 232 -13.67 -1.70 -14.93
N PRO A 233 -13.56 -1.02 -16.09
CA PRO A 233 -12.91 -1.59 -17.26
C PRO A 233 -11.47 -2.01 -16.97
N GLY A 234 -11.11 -3.25 -17.32
CA GLY A 234 -9.77 -3.80 -17.08
C GLY A 234 -9.54 -4.36 -15.68
N VAL A 235 -10.53 -4.29 -14.78
CA VAL A 235 -10.45 -4.86 -13.42
C VAL A 235 -11.13 -6.22 -13.40
N GLY A 236 -10.32 -7.29 -13.23
CA GLY A 236 -10.78 -8.68 -13.04
C GLY A 236 -10.67 -9.13 -11.58
N ASP A 237 -10.74 -10.45 -11.36
CA ASP A 237 -10.69 -11.03 -10.01
C ASP A 237 -9.39 -10.70 -9.26
N PHE A 238 -8.25 -10.83 -9.91
CA PHE A 238 -6.96 -10.48 -9.30
C PHE A 238 -6.90 -8.98 -8.94
N SER A 239 -7.28 -8.11 -9.87
CA SER A 239 -7.21 -6.67 -9.68
C SER A 239 -8.16 -6.19 -8.58
N SER A 240 -9.41 -6.67 -8.58
CA SER A 240 -10.38 -6.31 -7.54
C SER A 240 -9.92 -6.78 -6.15
N GLY A 241 -9.35 -7.98 -6.06
CA GLY A 241 -8.74 -8.50 -4.83
C GLY A 241 -7.58 -7.63 -4.36
N LEU A 242 -6.66 -7.25 -5.23
CA LEU A 242 -5.52 -6.39 -4.89
C LEU A 242 -5.96 -5.00 -4.42
N ILE A 243 -6.95 -4.39 -5.09
CA ILE A 243 -7.51 -3.09 -4.71
C ILE A 243 -8.09 -3.15 -3.30
N LEU A 244 -8.88 -4.18 -2.99
CA LEU A 244 -9.49 -4.32 -1.68
C LEU A 244 -8.46 -4.64 -0.59
N LEU A 245 -7.56 -5.60 -0.84
CA LEU A 245 -6.55 -6.04 0.12
C LEU A 245 -5.47 -4.99 0.39
N ARG A 246 -4.88 -4.46 -0.68
CA ARG A 246 -3.69 -3.62 -0.59
C ARG A 246 -3.99 -2.14 -0.83
N GLY A 247 -5.09 -1.82 -1.49
CA GLY A 247 -5.58 -0.45 -1.66
C GLY A 247 -6.42 -0.01 -0.47
N ALA A 248 -7.50 -0.72 -0.17
CA ALA A 248 -8.37 -0.38 0.96
C ALA A 248 -7.87 -0.91 2.32
N GLY A 249 -6.91 -1.84 2.36
CA GLY A 249 -6.31 -2.34 3.60
C GLY A 249 -7.19 -3.31 4.38
N ASP A 250 -7.92 -4.21 3.69
CA ASP A 250 -8.68 -5.26 4.36
C ASP A 250 -7.74 -6.22 5.12
N PRO A 251 -7.83 -6.32 6.48
CA PRO A 251 -6.88 -7.12 7.26
C PRO A 251 -7.10 -8.62 7.15
N ASP A 252 -8.32 -9.06 6.80
CA ASP A 252 -8.72 -10.45 6.91
C ASP A 252 -9.23 -11.06 5.61
N ALA A 253 -8.41 -10.99 4.56
CA ALA A 253 -8.70 -11.59 3.27
C ALA A 253 -7.54 -12.43 2.72
N VAL A 254 -7.85 -13.34 1.80
CA VAL A 254 -6.89 -14.19 1.11
C VAL A 254 -7.17 -14.18 -0.38
N ALA A 255 -6.12 -14.10 -1.18
CA ALA A 255 -6.17 -14.26 -2.63
C ALA A 255 -6.03 -15.75 -3.00
N TYR A 256 -7.09 -16.54 -2.83
CA TYR A 256 -7.06 -18.01 -2.99
C TYR A 256 -6.56 -18.47 -4.37
N ALA A 257 -6.73 -17.67 -5.40
CA ALA A 257 -6.31 -17.99 -6.76
C ALA A 257 -4.89 -17.49 -7.09
N GLU A 258 -4.12 -16.98 -6.11
CA GLU A 258 -2.77 -16.47 -6.37
C GLU A 258 -1.71 -17.58 -6.37
N PRO A 259 -1.08 -17.91 -7.53
CA PRO A 259 -0.14 -19.05 -7.61
C PRO A 259 1.12 -18.88 -6.73
N ARG A 260 1.55 -17.63 -6.47
CA ARG A 260 2.70 -17.39 -5.60
C ARG A 260 2.37 -17.63 -4.14
N LEU A 261 1.17 -17.24 -3.69
CA LEU A 261 0.70 -17.55 -2.34
C LEU A 261 0.54 -19.07 -2.15
N ALA A 262 -0.04 -19.76 -3.13
CA ALA A 262 -0.18 -21.22 -3.09
C ALA A 262 1.17 -21.93 -2.92
N ARG A 263 2.22 -21.45 -3.57
CA ARG A 263 3.60 -21.95 -3.39
C ARG A 263 4.18 -21.59 -2.03
N ALA A 264 4.02 -20.33 -1.59
CA ALA A 264 4.51 -19.88 -0.30
C ALA A 264 3.93 -20.70 0.87
N VAL A 265 2.63 -21.02 0.78
CA VAL A 265 1.97 -21.89 1.76
C VAL A 265 2.51 -23.31 1.67
N ALA A 266 2.65 -23.88 0.48
CA ALA A 266 3.20 -25.22 0.31
C ALA A 266 4.59 -25.35 0.94
N ASP A 267 5.49 -24.41 0.65
CA ASP A 267 6.86 -24.38 1.19
C ASP A 267 6.87 -24.23 2.71
N ALA A 268 6.01 -23.38 3.26
CA ALA A 268 5.96 -23.09 4.69
C ALA A 268 5.34 -24.22 5.53
N TYR A 269 4.35 -24.93 4.97
CA TYR A 269 3.59 -25.99 5.62
C TYR A 269 4.04 -27.40 5.20
N GLY A 270 5.03 -27.55 4.31
CA GLY A 270 5.57 -28.84 3.88
C GLY A 270 4.60 -29.63 2.99
N LEU A 271 3.79 -28.96 2.17
CA LEU A 271 2.90 -29.64 1.24
C LEU A 271 3.68 -30.20 0.03
N PRO A 272 3.23 -31.30 -0.58
CA PRO A 272 3.94 -31.95 -1.69
C PRO A 272 3.90 -31.13 -3.00
N GLY A 273 3.09 -30.10 -3.07
CA GLY A 273 2.92 -29.21 -4.23
C GLY A 273 2.18 -27.94 -3.85
N PRO A 274 1.97 -27.00 -4.78
CA PRO A 274 1.25 -25.76 -4.50
C PRO A 274 -0.11 -26.05 -3.84
N ALA A 275 -0.43 -25.30 -2.78
CA ALA A 275 -1.70 -25.47 -2.06
C ALA A 275 -2.90 -25.26 -3.00
N THR A 276 -3.89 -26.15 -2.94
CA THR A 276 -5.16 -25.91 -3.63
C THR A 276 -5.96 -24.79 -2.97
N PRO A 277 -6.93 -24.16 -3.64
CA PRO A 277 -7.78 -23.16 -3.01
C PRO A 277 -8.47 -23.66 -1.74
N GLU A 278 -8.88 -24.93 -1.70
CA GLU A 278 -9.53 -25.58 -0.55
C GLU A 278 -8.55 -25.75 0.61
N GLN A 279 -7.34 -26.25 0.34
CA GLN A 279 -6.27 -26.37 1.35
C GLN A 279 -5.88 -25.01 1.90
N LEU A 280 -5.75 -23.99 1.01
CA LEU A 280 -5.46 -22.65 1.43
C LEU A 280 -6.58 -22.05 2.28
N ALA A 281 -7.84 -22.32 1.95
CA ALA A 281 -9.00 -21.90 2.74
C ALA A 281 -8.96 -22.52 4.14
N GLU A 282 -8.74 -23.84 4.24
CA GLU A 282 -8.64 -24.55 5.51
C GLU A 282 -7.48 -24.04 6.39
N ILE A 283 -6.29 -23.94 5.84
CA ILE A 283 -5.11 -23.45 6.56
C ILE A 283 -5.30 -22.01 7.03
N SER A 284 -5.86 -21.16 6.17
CA SER A 284 -6.02 -19.73 6.46
C SER A 284 -7.10 -19.41 7.51
N GLU A 285 -7.97 -20.36 7.87
CA GLU A 285 -8.92 -20.15 8.97
C GLU A 285 -8.19 -19.93 10.32
N ASN A 286 -7.03 -20.57 10.51
CA ASN A 286 -6.20 -20.36 11.69
C ASN A 286 -5.57 -18.95 11.77
N TRP A 287 -5.56 -18.20 10.65
CA TRP A 287 -4.95 -16.87 10.59
C TRP A 287 -5.91 -15.74 10.95
N ARG A 288 -7.22 -16.02 11.11
CA ARG A 288 -8.23 -15.00 11.46
C ARG A 288 -7.88 -14.30 12.77
N PRO A 289 -8.14 -13.01 12.85
CA PRO A 289 -8.70 -12.10 11.82
C PRO A 289 -7.62 -11.36 11.01
N TYR A 290 -6.41 -11.95 10.84
CA TYR A 290 -5.25 -11.31 10.22
C TYR A 290 -4.75 -12.06 8.99
N ARG A 291 -5.66 -12.64 8.19
CA ARG A 291 -5.29 -13.47 7.03
C ARG A 291 -4.43 -12.72 6.01
N THR A 292 -4.71 -11.44 5.77
CA THR A 292 -3.89 -10.58 4.90
C THR A 292 -2.47 -10.40 5.46
N TRP A 293 -2.33 -10.27 6.78
CA TRP A 293 -1.04 -10.08 7.42
C TRP A 293 -0.16 -11.33 7.30
N VAL A 294 -0.73 -12.50 7.56
CA VAL A 294 -0.02 -13.77 7.38
C VAL A 294 0.36 -13.99 5.93
N THR A 295 -0.55 -13.71 4.99
CA THR A 295 -0.27 -13.76 3.55
C THR A 295 0.94 -12.90 3.18
N LEU A 296 1.04 -11.68 3.74
CA LEU A 296 2.18 -10.80 3.51
C LEU A 296 3.49 -11.45 4.02
N LEU A 297 3.52 -11.96 5.25
CA LEU A 297 4.71 -12.57 5.82
C LEU A 297 5.19 -13.77 4.99
N LEU A 298 4.28 -14.64 4.54
CA LEU A 298 4.57 -15.77 3.66
C LEU A 298 5.18 -15.30 2.34
N ARG A 299 4.60 -14.27 1.73
CA ARG A 299 5.10 -13.69 0.48
C ARG A 299 6.46 -13.03 0.64
N THR A 300 6.64 -12.25 1.73
CA THR A 300 7.92 -11.61 2.05
C THR A 300 9.03 -12.64 2.25
N GLN A 301 8.72 -13.77 2.89
CA GLN A 301 9.69 -14.86 3.06
C GLN A 301 10.19 -15.45 1.73
N GLN A 302 9.32 -15.57 0.73
CA GLN A 302 9.70 -16.09 -0.60
C GLN A 302 10.51 -15.08 -1.43
N GLU A 303 10.22 -13.79 -1.27
CA GLU A 303 10.81 -12.74 -2.10
C GLU A 303 12.19 -12.28 -1.60
N ILE A 304 12.54 -12.60 -0.34
CA ILE A 304 13.84 -12.23 0.24
C ILE A 304 14.88 -13.33 -0.11
N PRO A 305 15.95 -13.00 -0.87
CA PRO A 305 17.07 -13.91 -1.06
C PRO A 305 17.68 -14.31 0.30
N ALA A 306 18.15 -15.56 0.41
CA ALA A 306 18.73 -16.09 1.66
C ALA A 306 19.84 -15.17 2.23
N ALA A 307 20.64 -14.53 1.37
CA ALA A 307 21.70 -13.58 1.76
C ALA A 307 21.16 -12.25 2.35
N ALA A 308 19.93 -11.85 2.02
CA ALA A 308 19.30 -10.62 2.54
C ALA A 308 18.50 -10.89 3.84
N ALA A 309 18.32 -12.14 4.21
CA ALA A 309 17.58 -12.54 5.41
C ALA A 309 18.21 -12.02 6.72
N LEU A 310 19.52 -11.75 6.71
CA LEU A 310 20.27 -11.19 7.86
C LEU A 310 19.90 -9.74 8.21
N ARG A 311 19.17 -9.04 7.33
CA ARG A 311 18.75 -7.64 7.58
C ARG A 311 17.44 -7.52 8.37
N TRP A 312 16.79 -8.63 8.69
CA TRP A 312 15.49 -8.66 9.38
C TRP A 312 15.60 -9.10 10.85
N GLY A 313 16.80 -9.45 11.30
CA GLY A 313 17.11 -9.84 12.68
C GLY A 313 17.73 -8.71 13.49
#